data_1b108acd0289072c068152f321648655
#
_entry.id   1b108acd0289072c068152f321648655
#
_cell.length_a   1.000
_cell.length_b   1.000
_cell.length_c   1.000
_cell.angle_alpha   90.00
_cell.angle_beta   90.00
_cell.angle_gamma   90.00
#
_symmetry.space_group_name_H-M   'P 1'
#
loop_
_entity.id
_entity.type
_entity.pdbx_description
1 polymer ?
#
loop_
_entity_poly.entity_id
_entity_poly.type
_entity_poly.pdbx_seq_one_letter_code
_entity_poly.pdbx_strand_id
1 'polypeptide(L)'
;NKAGWIEKIADLVNQSRLQGISDIRDESDRDGMRVVIELKRDTNPQELLQHLYQQTALQTTFGAILLALVDGQPRQLSLRQLLEEFLKFREHTLNRRYSYELGKAENRVNILSGLLKALSNLDDVITILRQAADGSTAKMTLCSRLDLSEIQADAILSMPLRRLTSLEQQNLQEEFEQLNREISVLRKLLEDRQELLKALKKDLRSLKRKYNDPRRTKIVNTKENPVSEEKDKTGVRSQEKKEIRTEVPKLAIEETILEVTQRGYVRRISPSSKKLKGENGLLDHDFIIQTELTNTHKDLLILTSSGKVYPITVGDIPVTTGRAARGTPLITMLTNTAQGNTEGVISRFLLPEKPETQEMVLLTKEGRIKRLSLSEFVNLSRRGITILKLKDNDELAFTQFITSGQHIILASSSGRLLKFPVNDEQLPIMGRAAMGLQAFRLLKNQQMVGCVNLHQDHKLLLVTQEGFATSISWPANQLRVANRGDLGIQILKFHNKTDNLAAMVQVKSGREVALMTNKDRVIRVSVDTIPGFSKDSKGESICQLNRDEKIIAVVEIDV
;
A
#
# COMPACT_ATOMS: atom_id res chain seq x y z
N ASN A 1 25.13 -17.00 18.30
CA ASN A 1 25.12 -17.80 19.53
C ASN A 1 26.55 -18.24 19.85
N LYS A 2 27.21 -17.56 20.85
CA LYS A 2 28.60 -17.81 21.26
C LYS A 2 28.82 -19.24 21.78
N ALA A 3 27.96 -19.69 22.69
CA ALA A 3 28.08 -21.02 23.30
C ALA A 3 28.00 -22.13 22.21
N GLY A 4 27.01 -22.10 21.36
CA GLY A 4 26.89 -23.08 20.27
C GLY A 4 28.01 -23.01 19.22
N TRP A 5 28.69 -21.85 19.10
CA TRP A 5 29.89 -21.74 18.27
C TRP A 5 31.11 -22.43 18.92
N ILE A 6 31.30 -22.26 20.23
CA ILE A 6 32.37 -22.92 20.98
C ILE A 6 32.18 -24.44 20.97
N GLU A 7 30.95 -24.91 21.26
CA GLU A 7 30.60 -26.34 21.17
C GLU A 7 30.92 -26.91 19.77
N LYS A 8 30.56 -26.19 18.71
CA LYS A 8 30.84 -26.61 17.33
C LYS A 8 32.32 -26.72 17.04
N ILE A 9 33.17 -25.84 17.59
CA ILE A 9 34.63 -25.94 17.43
C ILE A 9 35.14 -27.17 18.19
N ALA A 10 34.67 -27.40 19.42
CA ALA A 10 35.07 -28.59 20.21
C ALA A 10 34.71 -29.88 19.44
N ASP A 11 33.51 -29.95 18.87
CA ASP A 11 33.10 -31.09 18.03
C ASP A 11 34.05 -31.29 16.81
N LEU A 12 34.39 -30.22 16.11
CA LEU A 12 35.27 -30.30 14.95
C LEU A 12 36.70 -30.74 15.32
N VAL A 13 37.20 -30.31 16.50
CA VAL A 13 38.49 -30.76 17.04
C VAL A 13 38.43 -32.24 17.42
N ASN A 14 37.38 -32.67 18.10
CA ASN A 14 37.18 -34.08 18.50
C ASN A 14 37.04 -35.00 17.27
N GLN A 15 36.43 -34.52 16.19
CA GLN A 15 36.32 -35.23 14.90
C GLN A 15 37.62 -35.16 14.05
N SER A 16 38.69 -34.55 14.55
CA SER A 16 39.96 -34.33 13.82
C SER A 16 39.83 -33.54 12.52
N ARG A 17 38.71 -32.82 12.35
CA ARG A 17 38.44 -31.98 11.17
C ARG A 17 39.06 -30.58 11.31
N LEU A 18 39.32 -30.13 12.52
CA LEU A 18 40.01 -28.89 12.85
C LEU A 18 41.22 -29.23 13.73
N GLN A 19 42.40 -29.09 13.17
CA GLN A 19 43.67 -29.42 13.86
C GLN A 19 44.35 -28.13 14.35
N GLY A 20 45.24 -28.26 15.33
CA GLY A 20 46.09 -27.14 15.76
C GLY A 20 45.54 -26.36 16.96
N ILE A 21 44.38 -26.69 17.49
CA ILE A 21 43.82 -26.08 18.72
C ILE A 21 44.27 -26.88 19.95
N SER A 22 44.75 -26.21 20.95
CA SER A 22 45.14 -26.78 22.28
C SER A 22 44.01 -26.62 23.27
N ASP A 23 43.45 -25.42 23.38
CA ASP A 23 42.39 -25.10 24.36
C ASP A 23 41.48 -23.97 23.83
N ILE A 24 40.26 -23.89 24.33
CA ILE A 24 39.31 -22.83 24.04
C ILE A 24 38.69 -22.34 25.35
N ARG A 25 38.80 -21.03 25.60
CA ARG A 25 38.23 -20.39 26.77
C ARG A 25 37.33 -19.23 26.42
N ASP A 26 36.23 -19.13 27.13
CA ASP A 26 35.34 -17.97 27.10
C ASP A 26 35.71 -16.98 28.20
N GLU A 27 36.34 -15.90 27.80
CA GLU A 27 36.74 -14.80 28.68
C GLU A 27 35.84 -13.57 28.51
N SER A 28 34.61 -13.76 28.05
CA SER A 28 33.68 -12.66 27.82
C SER A 28 33.21 -12.09 29.16
N ASP A 29 33.15 -10.76 29.22
CA ASP A 29 32.70 -9.97 30.37
C ASP A 29 31.71 -8.88 29.92
N ARG A 30 31.43 -7.90 30.80
CA ARG A 30 30.57 -6.76 30.53
C ARG A 30 31.15 -5.77 29.50
N ASP A 31 32.46 -5.82 29.27
CA ASP A 31 33.15 -4.94 28.31
C ASP A 31 33.09 -5.49 26.87
N GLY A 32 32.78 -6.80 26.72
CA GLY A 32 32.53 -7.38 25.41
C GLY A 32 32.66 -8.90 25.35
N MET A 33 32.43 -9.45 24.17
CA MET A 33 32.62 -10.87 23.86
C MET A 33 34.08 -11.15 23.53
N ARG A 34 34.69 -12.07 24.28
CA ARG A 34 36.06 -12.51 24.06
C ARG A 34 36.14 -14.03 24.17
N VAL A 35 36.53 -14.68 23.09
CA VAL A 35 36.85 -16.12 23.07
C VAL A 35 38.32 -16.28 22.73
N VAL A 36 39.07 -16.94 23.61
CA VAL A 36 40.49 -17.19 23.44
C VAL A 36 40.68 -18.63 22.96
N ILE A 37 41.40 -18.79 21.85
CA ILE A 37 41.77 -20.09 21.28
C ILE A 37 43.27 -20.24 21.38
N GLU A 38 43.72 -21.18 22.21
CA GLU A 38 45.14 -21.51 22.32
C GLU A 38 45.57 -22.51 21.22
N LEU A 39 46.68 -22.20 20.61
CA LEU A 39 47.19 -23.02 19.51
C LEU A 39 48.28 -23.98 19.97
N LYS A 40 48.36 -25.15 19.33
CA LYS A 40 49.51 -26.07 19.48
C LYS A 40 50.75 -25.44 18.84
N ARG A 41 51.95 -25.90 19.31
CA ARG A 41 53.22 -25.49 18.69
C ARG A 41 53.18 -25.81 17.19
N ASP A 42 53.75 -24.93 16.36
CA ASP A 42 53.86 -25.05 14.90
C ASP A 42 52.55 -24.91 14.14
N THR A 43 51.46 -24.44 14.73
CA THR A 43 50.20 -24.14 14.05
C THR A 43 50.23 -22.73 13.47
N ASN A 44 49.91 -22.60 12.15
CA ASN A 44 49.78 -21.31 11.51
C ASN A 44 48.43 -20.67 11.86
N PRO A 45 48.42 -19.51 12.59
CA PRO A 45 47.14 -18.87 13.00
C PRO A 45 46.25 -18.42 11.85
N GLN A 46 46.85 -18.04 10.71
CA GLN A 46 46.08 -17.54 9.56
C GLN A 46 45.35 -18.68 8.83
N GLU A 47 45.96 -19.83 8.68
CA GLU A 47 45.31 -21.01 8.10
C GLU A 47 44.18 -21.52 8.99
N LEU A 48 44.41 -21.58 10.30
CA LEU A 48 43.37 -21.94 11.24
C LEU A 48 42.19 -20.98 11.18
N LEU A 49 42.47 -19.68 11.10
CA LEU A 49 41.39 -18.66 10.99
C LEU A 49 40.60 -18.85 9.69
N GLN A 50 41.23 -19.18 8.57
CA GLN A 50 40.53 -19.49 7.32
C GLN A 50 39.63 -20.73 7.47
N HIS A 51 40.12 -21.80 8.12
CA HIS A 51 39.32 -22.98 8.40
C HIS A 51 38.14 -22.68 9.31
N LEU A 52 38.34 -21.83 10.33
CA LEU A 52 37.21 -21.38 11.20
C LEU A 52 36.17 -20.60 10.40
N TYR A 53 36.56 -19.73 9.47
CA TYR A 53 35.60 -19.03 8.61
C TYR A 53 34.84 -19.98 7.67
N GLN A 54 35.47 -21.02 7.16
CA GLN A 54 34.84 -21.95 6.23
C GLN A 54 33.95 -23.00 6.89
N GLN A 55 34.33 -23.48 8.11
CA GLN A 55 33.69 -24.62 8.76
C GLN A 55 32.78 -24.26 9.90
N THR A 56 32.77 -23.01 10.35
CA THR A 56 31.98 -22.56 11.49
C THR A 56 31.14 -21.34 11.15
N ALA A 57 30.24 -20.99 12.08
CA ALA A 57 29.42 -19.77 11.97
C ALA A 57 30.19 -18.46 12.31
N LEU A 58 31.56 -18.48 12.33
CA LEU A 58 32.35 -17.28 12.47
C LEU A 58 32.19 -16.36 11.25
N GLN A 59 32.01 -16.93 10.08
CA GLN A 59 31.54 -16.25 8.88
C GLN A 59 30.18 -16.81 8.47
N THR A 60 29.19 -15.96 8.29
CA THR A 60 27.84 -16.36 7.90
C THR A 60 27.24 -15.35 6.95
N THR A 61 26.26 -15.79 6.17
CA THR A 61 25.45 -14.91 5.31
C THR A 61 24.21 -14.47 6.07
N PHE A 62 23.84 -13.22 5.89
CA PHE A 62 22.61 -12.66 6.42
C PHE A 62 21.66 -12.29 5.28
N GLY A 63 20.52 -12.98 5.22
CA GLY A 63 19.45 -12.67 4.27
C GLY A 63 18.60 -11.53 4.81
N ALA A 64 18.73 -10.33 4.24
CA ALA A 64 17.94 -9.19 4.64
C ALA A 64 16.61 -9.15 3.86
N ILE A 65 15.50 -9.16 4.59
CA ILE A 65 14.16 -8.91 4.05
C ILE A 65 13.79 -7.48 4.41
N LEU A 66 13.73 -6.60 3.42
CA LEU A 66 13.35 -5.21 3.60
C LEU A 66 11.84 -5.09 3.40
N LEU A 67 11.12 -4.93 4.49
CA LEU A 67 9.67 -4.75 4.51
C LEU A 67 9.34 -3.30 4.87
N ALA A 68 8.47 -2.67 4.08
CA ALA A 68 7.96 -1.33 4.34
C ALA A 68 6.47 -1.23 4.03
N LEU A 69 5.81 -0.25 4.65
CA LEU A 69 4.44 0.12 4.29
C LEU A 69 4.49 1.13 3.13
N VAL A 70 3.88 0.76 2.02
CA VAL A 70 3.70 1.63 0.85
C VAL A 70 2.21 1.73 0.58
N ASP A 71 1.66 2.94 0.59
CA ASP A 71 0.22 3.19 0.45
C ASP A 71 -0.63 2.38 1.46
N GLY A 72 -0.14 2.29 2.70
CA GLY A 72 -0.80 1.55 3.78
C GLY A 72 -0.67 0.02 3.69
N GLN A 73 -0.05 -0.54 2.66
CA GLN A 73 0.15 -1.98 2.50
C GLN A 73 1.59 -2.41 2.76
N PRO A 74 1.82 -3.52 3.47
CA PRO A 74 3.16 -4.06 3.63
C PRO A 74 3.67 -4.60 2.29
N ARG A 75 4.84 -4.12 1.85
CA ARG A 75 5.53 -4.57 0.63
C ARG A 75 6.97 -4.89 0.92
N GLN A 76 7.46 -5.97 0.31
CA GLN A 76 8.88 -6.28 0.30
C GLN A 76 9.56 -5.49 -0.82
N LEU A 77 10.59 -4.74 -0.48
CA LEU A 77 11.25 -3.81 -1.38
C LEU A 77 12.74 -4.14 -1.51
N SER A 78 13.33 -3.85 -2.66
CA SER A 78 14.78 -3.75 -2.78
C SER A 78 15.27 -2.47 -2.08
N LEU A 79 16.57 -2.38 -1.76
CA LEU A 79 17.15 -1.18 -1.15
C LEU A 79 16.90 0.08 -1.99
N ARG A 80 16.99 -0.03 -3.32
CA ARG A 80 16.71 1.07 -4.23
C ARG A 80 15.26 1.53 -4.14
N GLN A 81 14.32 0.58 -4.21
CA GLN A 81 12.88 0.89 -4.10
C GLN A 81 12.54 1.50 -2.74
N LEU A 82 13.14 1.01 -1.65
CA LEU A 82 12.95 1.59 -0.32
C LEU A 82 13.37 3.07 -0.27
N LEU A 83 14.49 3.41 -0.90
CA LEU A 83 14.95 4.79 -1.01
C LEU A 83 14.05 5.64 -1.92
N GLU A 84 13.58 5.09 -3.03
CA GLU A 84 12.64 5.77 -3.94
C GLU A 84 11.31 6.07 -3.25
N GLU A 85 10.74 5.11 -2.52
CA GLU A 85 9.50 5.31 -1.75
C GLU A 85 9.70 6.32 -0.60
N PHE A 86 10.86 6.27 0.08
CA PHE A 86 11.19 7.29 1.08
C PHE A 86 11.24 8.70 0.46
N LEU A 87 11.85 8.87 -0.71
CA LEU A 87 11.92 10.17 -1.38
C LEU A 87 10.53 10.66 -1.82
N LYS A 88 9.67 9.79 -2.37
CA LYS A 88 8.28 10.11 -2.70
C LYS A 88 7.50 10.58 -1.47
N PHE A 89 7.61 9.82 -0.38
CA PHE A 89 6.96 10.18 0.88
C PHE A 89 7.43 11.54 1.41
N ARG A 90 8.74 11.81 1.34
CA ARG A 90 9.29 13.12 1.75
C ARG A 90 8.82 14.27 0.87
N GLU A 91 8.79 14.07 -0.44
CA GLU A 91 8.25 15.05 -1.40
C GLU A 91 6.79 15.38 -1.09
N HIS A 92 5.95 14.34 -0.89
CA HIS A 92 4.55 14.52 -0.52
C HIS A 92 4.39 15.23 0.84
N THR A 93 5.21 14.89 1.83
CA THR A 93 5.16 15.51 3.16
C THR A 93 5.53 16.99 3.10
N LEU A 94 6.55 17.38 2.30
CA LEU A 94 6.94 18.77 2.11
C LEU A 94 5.83 19.56 1.39
N ASN A 95 5.22 19.00 0.36
CA ASN A 95 4.08 19.62 -0.32
C ASN A 95 2.93 19.90 0.66
N ARG A 96 2.55 18.92 1.49
CA ARG A 96 1.50 19.12 2.50
C ARG A 96 1.88 20.20 3.52
N ARG A 97 3.12 20.18 3.98
CA ARG A 97 3.63 21.18 4.93
C ARG A 97 3.57 22.59 4.34
N TYR A 98 4.12 22.79 3.14
CA TYR A 98 4.15 24.10 2.50
C TYR A 98 2.75 24.58 2.10
N SER A 99 1.84 23.69 1.68
CA SER A 99 0.44 24.05 1.44
C SER A 99 -0.28 24.51 2.71
N TYR A 100 -0.02 23.86 3.84
CA TYR A 100 -0.57 24.28 5.12
C TYR A 100 0.00 25.64 5.57
N GLU A 101 1.32 25.81 5.49
CA GLU A 101 1.99 27.07 5.83
C GLU A 101 1.50 28.22 4.94
N LEU A 102 1.33 27.97 3.63
CA LEU A 102 0.77 28.93 2.68
C LEU A 102 -0.65 29.35 3.07
N GLY A 103 -1.55 28.39 3.31
CA GLY A 103 -2.92 28.72 3.70
C GLY A 103 -3.01 29.50 5.01
N LYS A 104 -2.14 29.17 5.98
CA LYS A 104 -2.03 29.92 7.24
C LYS A 104 -1.53 31.35 7.01
N ALA A 105 -0.51 31.54 6.18
CA ALA A 105 0.03 32.86 5.86
C ALA A 105 -0.98 33.72 5.06
N GLU A 106 -1.66 33.13 4.06
CA GLU A 106 -2.69 33.82 3.28
C GLU A 106 -3.88 34.27 4.14
N ASN A 107 -4.36 33.42 5.06
CA ASN A 107 -5.41 33.80 6.01
C ASN A 107 -4.96 34.97 6.91
N ARG A 108 -3.71 34.95 7.37
CA ARG A 108 -3.18 36.02 8.20
C ARG A 108 -3.02 37.34 7.43
N VAL A 109 -2.49 37.26 6.19
CA VAL A 109 -2.40 38.43 5.28
C VAL A 109 -3.77 39.00 4.99
N ASN A 110 -4.79 38.17 4.77
CA ASN A 110 -6.17 38.62 4.56
C ASN A 110 -6.68 39.44 5.77
N ILE A 111 -6.44 38.98 7.00
CA ILE A 111 -6.81 39.70 8.21
C ILE A 111 -6.03 41.03 8.32
N LEU A 112 -4.70 40.99 8.11
CA LEU A 112 -3.85 42.18 8.19
C LEU A 112 -4.22 43.23 7.15
N SER A 113 -4.56 42.82 5.93
CA SER A 113 -5.01 43.76 4.88
C SER A 113 -6.28 44.50 5.29
N GLY A 114 -7.24 43.77 5.93
CA GLY A 114 -8.44 44.41 6.48
C GLY A 114 -8.15 45.39 7.61
N LEU A 115 -7.25 45.00 8.54
CA LEU A 115 -6.85 45.91 9.64
C LEU A 115 -6.12 47.14 9.13
N LEU A 116 -5.21 47.01 8.18
CA LEU A 116 -4.51 48.16 7.57
C LEU A 116 -5.47 49.06 6.82
N LYS A 117 -6.45 48.50 6.08
CA LYS A 117 -7.50 49.26 5.40
C LYS A 117 -8.41 50.02 6.40
N ALA A 118 -8.72 49.41 7.54
CA ALA A 118 -9.46 50.08 8.62
C ALA A 118 -8.67 51.19 9.27
N LEU A 119 -7.37 51.01 9.50
CA LEU A 119 -6.48 52.02 10.08
C LEU A 119 -6.27 53.21 9.14
N SER A 120 -6.24 52.99 7.82
CA SER A 120 -6.16 54.09 6.84
C SER A 120 -7.45 54.90 6.70
N ASN A 121 -8.60 54.34 7.14
CA ASN A 121 -9.93 54.97 7.10
C ASN A 121 -10.56 55.02 8.51
N LEU A 122 -9.74 55.42 9.50
CA LEU A 122 -10.10 55.31 10.92
C LEU A 122 -11.35 56.13 11.31
N ASP A 123 -11.50 57.32 10.76
CA ASP A 123 -12.63 58.21 11.04
C ASP A 123 -13.95 57.58 10.56
N ASP A 124 -13.97 56.96 9.39
CA ASP A 124 -15.12 56.23 8.87
C ASP A 124 -15.45 55.03 9.73
N VAL A 125 -14.46 54.25 10.13
CA VAL A 125 -14.64 53.09 11.02
C VAL A 125 -15.24 53.52 12.35
N ILE A 126 -14.74 54.57 13.00
CA ILE A 126 -15.24 55.09 14.26
C ILE A 126 -16.67 55.57 14.08
N THR A 127 -16.96 56.27 12.98
CA THR A 127 -18.33 56.77 12.69
C THR A 127 -19.31 55.61 12.52
N ILE A 128 -18.95 54.57 11.78
CA ILE A 128 -19.79 53.34 11.61
C ILE A 128 -20.04 52.67 12.95
N LEU A 129 -18.98 52.49 13.77
CA LEU A 129 -19.13 51.84 15.08
C LEU A 129 -20.02 52.61 16.05
N ARG A 130 -19.99 53.97 16.02
CA ARG A 130 -20.85 54.81 16.88
C ARG A 130 -22.31 54.84 16.44
N GLN A 131 -22.57 54.72 15.13
CA GLN A 131 -23.92 54.75 14.56
C GLN A 131 -24.61 53.38 14.55
N ALA A 132 -23.89 52.31 14.68
CA ALA A 132 -24.44 50.95 14.66
C ALA A 132 -25.19 50.65 15.96
N ALA A 133 -26.37 50.03 15.83
CA ALA A 133 -27.21 49.64 16.98
C ALA A 133 -26.62 48.42 17.71
N ASP A 134 -25.95 47.52 17.01
CA ASP A 134 -25.29 46.31 17.52
C ASP A 134 -24.08 45.92 16.68
N GLY A 135 -23.33 44.92 17.17
CA GLY A 135 -22.13 44.42 16.49
C GLY A 135 -22.40 43.79 15.12
N SER A 136 -23.59 43.21 14.92
CA SER A 136 -23.99 42.59 13.65
C SER A 136 -24.25 43.66 12.59
N THR A 137 -24.95 44.73 12.95
CA THR A 137 -25.17 45.91 12.07
C THR A 137 -23.86 46.60 11.73
N ALA A 138 -22.94 46.76 12.72
CA ALA A 138 -21.60 47.29 12.50
C ALA A 138 -20.83 46.45 11.49
N LYS A 139 -20.82 45.13 11.64
CA LYS A 139 -20.16 44.19 10.73
C LYS A 139 -20.66 44.33 9.29
N MET A 140 -21.98 44.30 9.08
CA MET A 140 -22.60 44.46 7.76
C MET A 140 -22.23 45.83 7.11
N THR A 141 -22.22 46.89 7.89
CA THR A 141 -21.91 48.22 7.40
C THR A 141 -20.42 48.34 7.04
N LEU A 142 -19.54 47.77 7.86
CA LEU A 142 -18.09 47.71 7.55
C LEU A 142 -17.82 46.94 6.26
N CYS A 143 -18.47 45.76 6.09
CA CYS A 143 -18.33 44.97 4.85
C CYS A 143 -18.80 45.75 3.63
N SER A 144 -19.97 46.44 3.69
CA SER A 144 -20.55 47.14 2.54
C SER A 144 -19.83 48.47 2.19
N ARG A 145 -19.42 49.25 3.20
CA ARG A 145 -18.79 50.57 2.96
C ARG A 145 -17.28 50.48 2.65
N LEU A 146 -16.59 49.58 3.31
CA LEU A 146 -15.14 49.45 3.16
C LEU A 146 -14.75 48.24 2.30
N ASP A 147 -15.70 47.55 1.67
CA ASP A 147 -15.45 46.37 0.84
C ASP A 147 -14.52 45.36 1.57
N LEU A 148 -14.98 44.90 2.75
CA LEU A 148 -14.25 44.00 3.61
C LEU A 148 -14.97 42.64 3.65
N SER A 149 -14.21 41.56 3.81
CA SER A 149 -14.78 40.26 4.10
C SER A 149 -15.30 40.19 5.54
N GLU A 150 -16.22 39.27 5.81
CA GLU A 150 -16.75 39.07 7.16
C GLU A 150 -15.66 38.82 8.20
N ILE A 151 -14.64 38.01 7.83
CA ILE A 151 -13.50 37.68 8.69
C ILE A 151 -12.67 38.94 9.01
N GLN A 152 -12.50 39.83 8.04
CA GLN A 152 -11.82 41.11 8.23
C GLN A 152 -12.63 42.03 9.14
N ALA A 153 -13.95 42.13 8.94
CA ALA A 153 -14.82 42.93 9.77
C ALA A 153 -14.83 42.43 11.24
N ASP A 154 -14.90 41.12 11.46
CA ASP A 154 -14.79 40.54 12.80
C ASP A 154 -13.45 40.85 13.47
N ALA A 155 -12.35 40.80 12.71
CA ALA A 155 -11.02 41.15 13.21
C ALA A 155 -10.93 42.64 13.60
N ILE A 156 -11.59 43.55 12.86
CA ILE A 156 -11.66 45.01 13.17
C ILE A 156 -12.50 45.20 14.43
N LEU A 157 -13.66 44.59 14.55
CA LEU A 157 -14.51 44.71 15.72
C LEU A 157 -13.86 44.18 17.01
N SER A 158 -13.01 43.18 16.90
CA SER A 158 -12.25 42.62 18.03
C SER A 158 -10.92 43.31 18.32
N MET A 159 -10.59 44.37 17.54
CA MET A 159 -9.29 45.04 17.66
C MET A 159 -9.22 45.93 18.93
N PRO A 160 -8.24 45.75 19.81
CA PRO A 160 -8.06 46.60 20.99
C PRO A 160 -7.64 48.02 20.57
N LEU A 161 -8.20 49.03 21.26
CA LEU A 161 -7.89 50.45 20.99
C LEU A 161 -6.38 50.80 21.04
N ARG A 162 -5.59 50.10 21.82
CA ARG A 162 -4.14 50.26 21.86
C ARG A 162 -3.43 50.03 20.52
N ARG A 163 -4.04 49.26 19.60
CA ARG A 163 -3.50 48.99 18.26
C ARG A 163 -3.70 50.13 17.27
N LEU A 164 -4.37 51.20 17.68
CA LEU A 164 -4.56 52.40 16.85
C LEU A 164 -3.33 53.35 16.87
N THR A 165 -2.28 53.02 17.63
CA THR A 165 -1.06 53.84 17.67
C THR A 165 -0.21 53.68 16.42
N SER A 166 0.52 54.73 16.04
CA SER A 166 1.39 54.74 14.85
C SER A 166 2.46 53.62 14.88
N LEU A 167 2.98 53.30 16.08
CA LEU A 167 3.97 52.23 16.24
C LEU A 167 3.36 50.83 15.92
N GLU A 168 2.14 50.55 16.42
CA GLU A 168 1.46 49.29 16.12
C GLU A 168 1.06 49.19 14.65
N GLN A 169 0.68 50.29 14.01
CA GLN A 169 0.41 50.35 12.58
C GLN A 169 1.67 49.99 11.76
N GLN A 170 2.83 50.49 12.14
CA GLN A 170 4.09 50.13 11.52
C GLN A 170 4.41 48.63 11.68
N ASN A 171 4.23 48.08 12.89
CA ASN A 171 4.42 46.65 13.15
C ASN A 171 3.50 45.76 12.28
N LEU A 172 2.22 46.16 12.12
CA LEU A 172 1.28 45.45 11.25
C LEU A 172 1.68 45.51 9.78
N GLN A 173 2.21 46.65 9.33
CA GLN A 173 2.73 46.82 7.97
C GLN A 173 3.96 45.94 7.72
N GLU A 174 4.90 45.91 8.66
CA GLU A 174 6.09 45.04 8.58
C GLU A 174 5.72 43.55 8.56
N GLU A 175 4.76 43.14 9.43
CA GLU A 175 4.24 41.77 9.44
C GLU A 175 3.59 41.41 8.07
N PHE A 176 2.78 42.31 7.52
CA PHE A 176 2.13 42.13 6.24
C PHE A 176 3.15 41.96 5.10
N GLU A 177 4.19 42.76 5.04
CA GLU A 177 5.24 42.67 4.04
C GLU A 177 6.08 41.39 4.19
N GLN A 178 6.38 41.01 5.43
CA GLN A 178 7.11 39.76 5.71
C GLN A 178 6.32 38.54 5.25
N LEU A 179 5.03 38.46 5.59
CA LEU A 179 4.17 37.37 5.18
C LEU A 179 3.97 37.29 3.66
N ASN A 180 3.87 38.44 2.97
CA ASN A 180 3.80 38.46 1.50
C ASN A 180 5.08 37.92 0.85
N ARG A 181 6.24 38.22 1.42
CA ARG A 181 7.52 37.62 0.99
C ARG A 181 7.52 36.08 1.23
N GLU A 182 7.05 35.66 2.39
CA GLU A 182 6.93 34.21 2.71
C GLU A 182 5.96 33.50 1.76
N ILE A 183 4.79 34.07 1.49
CA ILE A 183 3.80 33.53 0.53
C ILE A 183 4.44 33.39 -0.86
N SER A 184 5.19 34.35 -1.33
CA SER A 184 5.83 34.28 -2.65
C SER A 184 6.85 33.13 -2.72
N VAL A 185 7.62 32.93 -1.65
CA VAL A 185 8.55 31.77 -1.54
C VAL A 185 7.81 30.44 -1.49
N LEU A 186 6.75 30.34 -0.67
CA LEU A 186 5.96 29.10 -0.55
C LEU A 186 5.25 28.74 -1.86
N ARG A 187 4.69 29.73 -2.56
CA ARG A 187 4.09 29.49 -3.89
C ARG A 187 5.12 28.97 -4.88
N LYS A 188 6.30 29.58 -4.94
CA LYS A 188 7.39 29.12 -5.81
C LYS A 188 7.81 27.68 -5.51
N LEU A 189 7.88 27.28 -4.21
CA LEU A 189 8.20 25.92 -3.80
C LEU A 189 7.11 24.90 -4.18
N LEU A 190 5.84 25.33 -4.23
CA LEU A 190 4.71 24.46 -4.60
C LEU A 190 4.51 24.37 -6.12
N GLU A 191 4.80 25.42 -6.87
CA GLU A 191 4.62 25.48 -8.32
C GLU A 191 5.80 24.84 -9.07
N ASP A 192 7.03 25.00 -8.56
CA ASP A 192 8.24 24.46 -9.18
C ASP A 192 8.79 23.27 -8.40
N ARG A 193 8.59 22.07 -8.96
CA ARG A 193 9.13 20.82 -8.40
C ARG A 193 10.66 20.85 -8.24
N GLN A 194 11.41 21.58 -9.08
CA GLN A 194 12.86 21.64 -8.95
C GLN A 194 13.26 22.42 -7.70
N GLU A 195 12.56 23.51 -7.37
CA GLU A 195 12.78 24.26 -6.14
C GLU A 195 12.42 23.41 -4.89
N LEU A 196 11.33 22.66 -4.94
CA LEU A 196 10.97 21.70 -3.90
C LEU A 196 12.07 20.66 -3.67
N LEU A 197 12.62 20.08 -4.73
CA LEU A 197 13.71 19.10 -4.64
C LEU A 197 15.01 19.73 -4.12
N LYS A 198 15.29 21.00 -4.43
CA LYS A 198 16.41 21.75 -3.83
C LYS A 198 16.23 21.90 -2.32
N ALA A 199 15.02 22.25 -1.86
CA ALA A 199 14.69 22.33 -0.44
C ALA A 199 14.85 20.95 0.23
N LEU A 200 14.34 19.88 -0.36
CA LEU A 200 14.52 18.50 0.12
C LEU A 200 16.00 18.12 0.25
N LYS A 201 16.81 18.42 -0.77
CA LYS A 201 18.27 18.17 -0.72
C LYS A 201 18.95 18.95 0.42
N LYS A 202 18.52 20.20 0.68
CA LYS A 202 19.05 21.00 1.79
C LYS A 202 18.73 20.35 3.14
N ASP A 203 17.49 19.89 3.34
CA ASP A 203 17.06 19.19 4.55
C ASP A 203 17.86 17.91 4.77
N LEU A 204 17.97 17.05 3.74
CA LEU A 204 18.74 15.81 3.83
C LEU A 204 20.23 16.04 4.11
N ARG A 205 20.83 17.08 3.55
CA ARG A 205 22.22 17.48 3.87
C ARG A 205 22.37 17.93 5.33
N SER A 206 21.37 18.67 5.85
CA SER A 206 21.35 19.08 7.26
C SER A 206 21.27 17.86 8.18
N LEU A 207 20.37 16.92 7.90
CA LEU A 207 20.24 15.67 8.63
C LEU A 207 21.54 14.84 8.58
N LYS A 208 22.17 14.73 7.39
CA LYS A 208 23.44 14.06 7.24
C LYS A 208 24.52 14.66 8.15
N ARG A 209 24.65 16.01 8.21
CA ARG A 209 25.65 16.67 9.07
C ARG A 209 25.41 16.37 10.56
N LYS A 210 24.12 16.31 10.97
CA LYS A 210 23.74 16.14 12.39
C LYS A 210 23.88 14.70 12.88
N TYR A 211 23.61 13.70 12.00
CA TYR A 211 23.45 12.30 12.39
C TYR A 211 24.36 11.35 11.59
N ASN A 212 25.41 11.85 10.95
CA ASN A 212 26.28 11.00 10.15
C ASN A 212 27.18 10.14 11.03
N ASP A 213 26.96 8.82 10.94
CA ASP A 213 27.84 7.82 11.52
C ASP A 213 28.73 7.17 10.44
N PRO A 214 29.98 6.83 10.74
CA PRO A 214 30.83 6.11 9.80
C PRO A 214 30.26 4.73 9.50
N ARG A 215 30.30 4.35 8.23
CA ARG A 215 29.83 3.04 7.79
C ARG A 215 30.75 1.94 8.32
N ARG A 216 30.17 0.97 9.04
CA ARG A 216 30.89 -0.23 9.51
C ARG A 216 30.99 -1.30 8.42
N THR A 217 30.00 -1.38 7.52
CA THR A 217 29.95 -2.37 6.44
C THR A 217 30.88 -1.98 5.30
N LYS A 218 31.78 -2.86 4.93
CA LYS A 218 32.66 -2.70 3.76
C LYS A 218 31.92 -3.20 2.52
N ILE A 219 31.83 -2.35 1.49
CA ILE A 219 31.26 -2.72 0.20
C ILE A 219 32.41 -3.25 -0.67
N VAL A 220 32.30 -4.48 -1.13
CA VAL A 220 33.29 -5.13 -2.00
C VAL A 220 32.66 -5.39 -3.36
N ASN A 221 33.33 -4.94 -4.44
CA ASN A 221 32.93 -5.28 -5.80
C ASN A 221 33.42 -6.67 -6.13
N THR A 222 32.53 -7.60 -6.39
CA THR A 222 32.82 -8.99 -6.79
C THR A 222 33.63 -9.09 -8.09
N LYS A 223 33.69 -8.02 -8.91
CA LYS A 223 34.48 -7.97 -10.12
C LYS A 223 35.99 -7.73 -9.90
N GLU A 224 36.35 -7.19 -8.73
CA GLU A 224 37.76 -6.82 -8.43
C GLU A 224 38.50 -7.86 -7.57
N ASN A 225 37.77 -8.78 -6.95
CA ASN A 225 38.34 -9.94 -6.28
C ASN A 225 37.66 -11.20 -6.81
N PRO A 226 38.15 -11.84 -7.85
CA PRO A 226 37.83 -13.23 -8.09
C PRO A 226 38.36 -13.98 -6.88
N VAL A 227 37.49 -14.33 -5.92
CA VAL A 227 37.81 -15.43 -5.02
C VAL A 227 38.18 -16.57 -5.94
N SER A 228 39.44 -16.97 -5.88
CA SER A 228 39.99 -18.07 -6.62
C SER A 228 39.04 -19.26 -6.48
N GLU A 229 38.20 -19.46 -7.50
CA GLU A 229 37.63 -20.76 -7.76
C GLU A 229 38.79 -21.66 -8.17
N GLU A 230 39.51 -22.17 -7.22
CA GLU A 230 40.25 -23.40 -7.43
C GLU A 230 39.22 -24.46 -7.83
N LYS A 231 39.23 -24.72 -9.14
CA LYS A 231 38.53 -25.82 -9.74
C LYS A 231 39.07 -27.10 -9.13
N ASP A 232 38.41 -27.59 -8.08
CA ASP A 232 38.50 -28.98 -7.70
C ASP A 232 37.98 -29.84 -8.84
N LYS A 233 38.91 -30.17 -9.76
CA LYS A 233 38.77 -31.28 -10.69
C LYS A 233 39.02 -32.59 -9.94
N THR A 234 38.13 -32.96 -9.09
CA THR A 234 37.94 -34.34 -8.66
C THR A 234 36.50 -34.68 -8.82
N GLY A 235 36.25 -35.44 -9.88
CA GLY A 235 34.91 -35.98 -10.17
C GLY A 235 34.45 -36.92 -9.06
N VAL A 236 33.66 -36.36 -8.16
CA VAL A 236 32.80 -37.14 -7.30
C VAL A 236 31.37 -36.82 -7.72
N ARG A 237 30.75 -37.86 -8.30
CA ARG A 237 29.32 -37.92 -8.59
C ARG A 237 28.54 -37.21 -7.52
N SER A 238 27.72 -36.25 -7.95
CA SER A 238 26.59 -35.74 -7.20
C SER A 238 25.72 -36.89 -6.70
N GLN A 239 26.02 -37.37 -5.50
CA GLN A 239 25.03 -38.09 -4.72
C GLN A 239 23.98 -37.07 -4.35
N GLU A 240 22.79 -37.35 -4.80
CA GLU A 240 21.55 -36.71 -4.37
C GLU A 240 21.64 -36.41 -2.88
N LYS A 241 21.63 -35.11 -2.53
CA LYS A 241 21.22 -34.70 -1.20
C LYS A 241 19.79 -35.20 -1.06
N LYS A 242 19.63 -36.40 -0.52
CA LYS A 242 18.42 -36.76 0.20
C LYS A 242 18.24 -35.65 1.23
N GLU A 243 17.34 -34.73 0.94
CA GLU A 243 16.70 -33.94 1.97
C GLU A 243 16.25 -34.96 3.02
N ILE A 244 16.92 -34.95 4.16
CA ILE A 244 16.36 -35.54 5.37
C ILE A 244 15.08 -34.73 5.58
N ARG A 245 13.99 -35.27 5.05
CA ARG A 245 12.66 -34.92 5.52
C ARG A 245 12.68 -35.33 7.00
N THR A 246 13.06 -34.39 7.86
CA THR A 246 12.52 -34.41 9.22
C THR A 246 11.02 -34.49 8.99
N GLU A 247 10.43 -35.62 9.31
CA GLU A 247 8.99 -35.77 9.39
C GLU A 247 8.53 -34.66 10.33
N VAL A 248 8.02 -33.60 9.73
CA VAL A 248 7.23 -32.59 10.45
C VAL A 248 6.08 -33.41 11.04
N PRO A 249 5.89 -33.39 12.37
CA PRO A 249 4.79 -34.12 12.99
C PRO A 249 3.55 -33.74 12.20
N LYS A 250 2.78 -34.73 11.72
CA LYS A 250 1.49 -34.50 11.06
C LYS A 250 0.68 -33.66 12.02
N LEU A 251 0.62 -32.36 11.78
CA LEU A 251 -0.22 -31.44 12.52
C LEU A 251 -1.63 -32.02 12.48
N ALA A 252 -2.24 -32.20 13.63
CA ALA A 252 -3.64 -32.62 13.71
C ALA A 252 -4.47 -31.69 12.83
N ILE A 253 -5.44 -32.22 12.10
CA ILE A 253 -6.37 -31.44 11.31
C ILE A 253 -7.21 -30.62 12.29
N GLU A 254 -6.92 -29.35 12.41
CA GLU A 254 -7.64 -28.44 13.30
C GLU A 254 -8.48 -27.48 12.45
N GLU A 255 -9.73 -27.31 12.86
CA GLU A 255 -10.57 -26.26 12.32
C GLU A 255 -10.07 -24.89 12.81
N THR A 256 -10.04 -23.93 11.92
CA THR A 256 -9.55 -22.58 12.21
C THR A 256 -10.31 -21.54 11.39
N ILE A 257 -10.38 -20.33 11.93
CA ILE A 257 -10.93 -19.16 11.23
C ILE A 257 -9.77 -18.35 10.68
N LEU A 258 -9.80 -18.08 9.39
CA LEU A 258 -8.91 -17.13 8.74
C LEU A 258 -9.63 -15.80 8.55
N GLU A 259 -9.04 -14.74 9.05
CA GLU A 259 -9.46 -13.36 8.78
C GLU A 259 -8.35 -12.66 8.02
N VAL A 260 -8.70 -11.98 6.94
CA VAL A 260 -7.76 -11.19 6.15
C VAL A 260 -8.18 -9.74 6.16
N THR A 261 -7.23 -8.85 6.41
CA THR A 261 -7.49 -7.41 6.46
C THR A 261 -7.19 -6.73 5.13
N GLN A 262 -7.75 -5.54 4.94
CA GLN A 262 -7.53 -4.72 3.75
C GLN A 262 -6.04 -4.38 3.54
N ARG A 263 -5.29 -4.18 4.61
CA ARG A 263 -3.84 -3.91 4.56
C ARG A 263 -2.97 -5.15 4.31
N GLY A 264 -3.58 -6.32 4.09
CA GLY A 264 -2.86 -7.55 3.74
C GLY A 264 -2.27 -8.30 4.92
N TYR A 265 -2.86 -8.17 6.11
CA TYR A 265 -2.56 -9.02 7.26
C TYR A 265 -3.50 -10.22 7.28
N VAL A 266 -2.99 -11.37 7.72
CA VAL A 266 -3.79 -12.58 7.95
C VAL A 266 -3.73 -12.96 9.42
N ARG A 267 -4.89 -13.31 9.98
CA ARG A 267 -5.06 -13.82 11.35
C ARG A 267 -5.60 -15.24 11.28
N ARG A 268 -4.96 -16.15 12.02
CA ARG A 268 -5.46 -17.50 12.25
C ARG A 268 -5.99 -17.59 13.67
N ILE A 269 -7.27 -17.88 13.82
CA ILE A 269 -7.97 -17.84 15.11
C ILE A 269 -8.63 -19.21 15.35
N SER A 270 -8.48 -19.76 16.56
CA SER A 270 -9.21 -20.98 16.95
C SER A 270 -10.73 -20.70 17.01
N PRO A 271 -11.59 -21.59 16.49
CA PRO A 271 -13.04 -21.41 16.53
C PRO A 271 -13.61 -21.27 17.95
N SER A 272 -12.92 -21.85 18.95
CA SER A 272 -13.27 -21.75 20.37
C SER A 272 -12.94 -20.39 21.00
N SER A 273 -12.14 -19.56 20.32
CA SER A 273 -11.68 -18.27 20.84
C SER A 273 -12.71 -17.17 20.59
N LYS A 274 -13.76 -17.09 21.40
CA LYS A 274 -14.83 -16.08 21.31
C LYS A 274 -14.35 -14.60 21.45
N LYS A 275 -13.12 -14.38 21.91
CA LYS A 275 -12.60 -13.04 22.28
C LYS A 275 -11.92 -12.26 21.16
N LEU A 276 -11.64 -12.90 20.02
CA LEU A 276 -10.89 -12.27 18.90
C LEU A 276 -11.74 -12.02 17.66
N LYS A 277 -13.06 -12.22 17.73
CA LYS A 277 -13.95 -11.91 16.60
C LYS A 277 -14.12 -10.39 16.46
N GLY A 278 -13.94 -9.89 15.26
CA GLY A 278 -14.15 -8.50 14.90
C GLY A 278 -12.88 -7.65 14.76
N GLU A 279 -13.04 -6.35 14.63
CA GLU A 279 -11.99 -5.37 14.33
C GLU A 279 -11.02 -5.08 15.49
N ASN A 280 -11.18 -5.72 16.66
CA ASN A 280 -10.34 -5.51 17.82
C ASN A 280 -8.87 -5.88 17.54
N GLY A 281 -7.97 -4.93 17.73
CA GLY A 281 -6.53 -5.09 17.57
C GLY A 281 -5.98 -4.83 16.16
N LEU A 282 -6.81 -4.37 15.24
CA LEU A 282 -6.37 -3.90 13.93
C LEU A 282 -5.67 -2.54 14.01
N LEU A 283 -4.92 -2.19 12.98
CA LEU A 283 -4.35 -0.85 12.80
C LEU A 283 -5.46 0.17 12.59
N ASP A 284 -5.22 1.43 12.95
CA ASP A 284 -6.11 2.52 12.60
C ASP A 284 -6.39 2.51 11.09
N HIS A 285 -7.68 2.60 10.74
CA HIS A 285 -8.17 2.55 9.36
C HIS A 285 -7.95 1.21 8.62
N ASP A 286 -7.64 0.12 9.33
CA ASP A 286 -7.67 -1.24 8.77
C ASP A 286 -8.97 -1.94 9.15
N PHE A 287 -9.47 -2.85 8.31
CA PHE A 287 -10.69 -3.61 8.55
C PHE A 287 -10.62 -4.98 7.88
N ILE A 288 -11.46 -5.90 8.37
CA ILE A 288 -11.55 -7.26 7.83
C ILE A 288 -12.34 -7.22 6.53
N ILE A 289 -11.78 -7.84 5.49
CA ILE A 289 -12.40 -7.93 4.16
C ILE A 289 -12.77 -9.37 3.79
N GLN A 290 -12.29 -10.35 4.54
CA GLN A 290 -12.55 -11.75 4.29
C GLN A 290 -12.46 -12.55 5.58
N THR A 291 -13.49 -13.34 5.87
CA THR A 291 -13.52 -14.28 7.00
C THR A 291 -13.94 -15.63 6.48
N GLU A 292 -13.11 -16.66 6.67
CA GLU A 292 -13.38 -18.03 6.22
C GLU A 292 -13.11 -19.06 7.31
N LEU A 293 -14.03 -19.98 7.48
CA LEU A 293 -13.83 -21.18 8.28
C LEU A 293 -13.11 -22.24 7.42
N THR A 294 -12.00 -22.75 7.90
CA THR A 294 -11.14 -23.67 7.16
C THR A 294 -10.42 -24.64 8.11
N ASN A 295 -9.52 -25.43 7.57
CA ASN A 295 -8.65 -26.30 8.37
C ASN A 295 -7.16 -26.06 8.06
N THR A 296 -6.30 -26.53 8.94
CA THR A 296 -4.85 -26.32 8.88
C THR A 296 -4.15 -26.96 7.68
N HIS A 297 -4.79 -27.89 6.97
CA HIS A 297 -4.21 -28.59 5.81
C HIS A 297 -4.53 -27.93 4.46
N LYS A 298 -5.49 -27.00 4.41
CA LYS A 298 -5.82 -26.30 3.18
C LYS A 298 -4.75 -25.26 2.83
N ASP A 299 -4.62 -24.98 1.54
CA ASP A 299 -3.73 -23.94 1.04
C ASP A 299 -4.50 -22.66 0.73
N LEU A 300 -4.05 -21.56 1.31
CA LEU A 300 -4.42 -20.19 0.93
C LEU A 300 -3.58 -19.78 -0.26
N LEU A 301 -4.22 -19.52 -1.39
CA LEU A 301 -3.56 -19.11 -2.62
C LEU A 301 -3.51 -17.58 -2.71
N ILE A 302 -2.34 -17.04 -2.94
CA ILE A 302 -2.08 -15.61 -3.05
C ILE A 302 -1.69 -15.28 -4.49
N LEU A 303 -2.49 -14.46 -5.15
CA LEU A 303 -2.21 -13.95 -6.49
C LEU A 303 -1.62 -12.55 -6.41
N THR A 304 -0.53 -12.34 -7.13
CA THR A 304 0.19 -11.05 -7.14
C THR A 304 0.00 -10.28 -8.44
N SER A 305 0.26 -8.99 -8.39
CA SER A 305 0.18 -8.09 -9.54
C SER A 305 1.08 -8.49 -10.71
N SER A 306 2.14 -9.27 -10.43
CA SER A 306 3.03 -9.84 -11.45
C SER A 306 2.45 -11.05 -12.19
N GLY A 307 1.22 -11.48 -11.89
CA GLY A 307 0.58 -12.66 -12.50
C GLY A 307 1.11 -13.99 -11.98
N LYS A 308 1.67 -14.02 -10.78
CA LYS A 308 2.13 -15.24 -10.09
C LYS A 308 1.18 -15.64 -8.99
N VAL A 309 1.14 -16.93 -8.68
CA VAL A 309 0.41 -17.51 -7.55
C VAL A 309 1.36 -18.19 -6.59
N TYR A 310 1.12 -18.01 -5.29
CA TYR A 310 1.90 -18.61 -4.20
C TYR A 310 0.96 -19.35 -3.25
N PRO A 311 1.22 -20.63 -2.94
CA PRO A 311 0.49 -21.35 -1.93
C PRO A 311 1.08 -21.09 -0.54
N ILE A 312 0.21 -20.84 0.43
CA ILE A 312 0.54 -20.75 1.86
C ILE A 312 -0.33 -21.78 2.57
N THR A 313 0.28 -22.81 3.17
CA THR A 313 -0.49 -23.76 3.98
C THR A 313 -1.04 -23.04 5.21
N VAL A 314 -2.33 -23.16 5.47
CA VAL A 314 -3.00 -22.48 6.60
C VAL A 314 -2.33 -22.81 7.94
N GLY A 315 -1.82 -24.04 8.09
CA GLY A 315 -1.06 -24.45 9.28
C GLY A 315 0.24 -23.70 9.51
N ASP A 316 0.87 -23.15 8.45
CA ASP A 316 2.10 -22.36 8.55
C ASP A 316 1.83 -20.92 9.02
N ILE A 317 0.57 -20.45 8.99
CA ILE A 317 0.18 -19.14 9.50
C ILE A 317 0.21 -19.17 11.02
N PRO A 318 0.98 -18.29 11.70
CA PRO A 318 1.02 -18.27 13.16
C PRO A 318 -0.37 -18.05 13.78
N VAL A 319 -0.68 -18.79 14.85
CA VAL A 319 -1.93 -18.57 15.60
C VAL A 319 -1.92 -17.20 16.23
N THR A 320 -2.94 -16.43 15.97
CA THR A 320 -3.10 -15.09 16.52
C THR A 320 -3.65 -15.21 17.94
N THR A 321 -2.86 -14.80 18.94
CA THR A 321 -3.21 -14.80 20.35
C THR A 321 -3.21 -13.38 20.91
N GLY A 322 -4.20 -13.05 21.77
CA GLY A 322 -4.27 -11.77 22.45
C GLY A 322 -5.22 -10.75 21.80
N ARG A 323 -5.61 -9.72 22.56
CA ARG A 323 -6.57 -8.69 22.15
C ARG A 323 -6.03 -7.69 21.12
N ALA A 324 -4.72 -7.59 20.98
CA ALA A 324 -4.04 -6.58 20.15
C ALA A 324 -3.22 -7.19 19.01
N ALA A 325 -3.47 -8.44 18.64
CA ALA A 325 -2.67 -9.08 17.60
C ALA A 325 -3.15 -8.69 16.20
N ARG A 326 -2.32 -7.94 15.49
CA ARG A 326 -2.57 -7.44 14.11
C ARG A 326 -2.61 -8.56 13.08
N GLY A 327 -2.12 -9.75 13.40
CA GLY A 327 -1.88 -10.82 12.45
C GLY A 327 -0.50 -10.74 11.78
N THR A 328 -0.28 -11.64 10.84
CA THR A 328 0.98 -11.76 10.07
C THR A 328 0.81 -11.13 8.70
N PRO A 329 1.72 -10.26 8.23
CA PRO A 329 1.65 -9.73 6.86
C PRO A 329 1.78 -10.87 5.84
N LEU A 330 0.82 -11.03 4.94
CA LEU A 330 0.82 -12.10 3.92
C LEU A 330 2.10 -12.11 3.08
N ILE A 331 2.60 -10.93 2.73
CA ILE A 331 3.78 -10.79 1.89
C ILE A 331 5.06 -11.39 2.52
N THR A 332 5.14 -11.44 3.86
CA THR A 332 6.31 -12.04 4.55
C THR A 332 6.32 -13.56 4.49
N MET A 333 5.18 -14.16 4.20
CA MET A 333 5.02 -15.61 4.07
C MET A 333 5.30 -16.11 2.64
N LEU A 334 5.38 -15.20 1.68
CA LEU A 334 5.74 -15.53 0.30
C LEU A 334 7.23 -15.78 0.20
N THR A 335 7.64 -17.00 -0.13
CA THR A 335 9.05 -17.37 -0.27
C THR A 335 9.64 -16.73 -1.52
N ASN A 336 10.73 -15.95 -1.34
CA ASN A 336 11.69 -15.50 -2.37
C ASN A 336 11.12 -14.90 -3.67
N THR A 337 10.32 -13.87 -3.56
CA THR A 337 10.19 -12.86 -4.62
C THR A 337 11.40 -11.90 -4.64
N ALA A 338 12.55 -12.41 -4.27
CA ALA A 338 13.77 -11.65 -3.97
C ALA A 338 14.49 -11.08 -5.19
N GLN A 339 13.84 -10.91 -6.33
CA GLN A 339 14.45 -10.20 -7.45
C GLN A 339 13.56 -9.07 -7.97
N GLY A 340 13.54 -7.99 -7.23
CA GLY A 340 13.41 -6.65 -7.81
C GLY A 340 12.01 -6.13 -8.13
N ASN A 341 10.93 -6.90 -8.05
CA ASN A 341 9.58 -6.41 -8.38
C ASN A 341 8.72 -6.23 -7.12
N THR A 342 8.16 -5.06 -6.98
CA THR A 342 7.17 -4.72 -5.95
C THR A 342 5.86 -5.43 -6.30
N GLU A 343 5.68 -6.67 -5.83
CA GLU A 343 4.46 -7.43 -6.10
C GLU A 343 3.39 -7.06 -5.07
N GLY A 344 2.28 -6.48 -5.54
CA GLY A 344 1.07 -6.27 -4.72
C GLY A 344 0.22 -7.55 -4.69
N VAL A 345 -0.44 -7.82 -3.56
CA VAL A 345 -1.45 -8.89 -3.48
C VAL A 345 -2.75 -8.41 -4.13
N ILE A 346 -3.19 -9.10 -5.17
CA ILE A 346 -4.42 -8.77 -5.90
C ILE A 346 -5.60 -9.61 -5.41
N SER A 347 -5.37 -10.90 -5.19
CA SER A 347 -6.42 -11.81 -4.76
C SER A 347 -5.89 -12.89 -3.84
N ARG A 348 -6.77 -13.42 -3.02
CA ARG A 348 -6.52 -14.50 -2.08
C ARG A 348 -7.77 -15.36 -1.95
N PHE A 349 -7.60 -16.65 -1.95
CA PHE A 349 -8.70 -17.60 -1.80
C PHE A 349 -8.18 -18.96 -1.36
N LEU A 350 -9.04 -19.72 -0.69
CA LEU A 350 -8.77 -21.13 -0.40
C LEU A 350 -9.06 -21.96 -1.65
N LEU A 351 -8.19 -22.93 -1.94
CA LEU A 351 -8.43 -23.85 -3.03
C LEU A 351 -9.67 -24.70 -2.71
N PRO A 352 -10.70 -24.71 -3.58
CA PRO A 352 -11.91 -25.52 -3.36
C PRO A 352 -11.59 -27.02 -3.44
N GLU A 353 -12.46 -27.84 -2.88
CA GLU A 353 -12.28 -29.31 -2.86
C GLU A 353 -12.30 -29.94 -4.25
N LYS A 354 -13.03 -29.33 -5.18
CA LYS A 354 -13.16 -29.77 -6.58
C LYS A 354 -12.72 -28.63 -7.51
N PRO A 355 -11.42 -28.37 -7.63
CA PRO A 355 -10.91 -27.26 -8.42
C PRO A 355 -11.18 -27.40 -9.92
N GLU A 356 -11.39 -28.62 -10.43
CA GLU A 356 -11.70 -28.89 -11.83
C GLU A 356 -13.09 -28.39 -12.27
N THR A 357 -14.00 -28.15 -11.33
CA THR A 357 -15.37 -27.69 -11.61
C THR A 357 -15.51 -26.18 -11.63
N GLN A 358 -14.48 -25.46 -11.24
CA GLN A 358 -14.50 -24.00 -11.13
C GLN A 358 -13.45 -23.36 -12.02
N GLU A 359 -13.76 -22.17 -12.47
CA GLU A 359 -12.92 -21.38 -13.36
C GLU A 359 -12.70 -20.00 -12.79
N MET A 360 -11.60 -19.40 -13.19
CA MET A 360 -11.23 -18.05 -12.81
C MET A 360 -10.92 -17.21 -14.04
N VAL A 361 -11.37 -15.97 -14.01
CA VAL A 361 -10.99 -14.94 -14.96
C VAL A 361 -9.96 -14.03 -14.32
N LEU A 362 -8.89 -13.74 -15.05
CA LEU A 362 -7.82 -12.79 -14.72
C LEU A 362 -7.90 -11.60 -15.67
N LEU A 363 -7.90 -10.37 -15.17
CA LEU A 363 -7.94 -9.14 -15.97
C LEU A 363 -6.79 -8.22 -15.60
N THR A 364 -6.06 -7.73 -16.61
CA THR A 364 -4.96 -6.80 -16.41
C THR A 364 -5.42 -5.34 -16.47
N LYS A 365 -4.60 -4.41 -16.00
CA LYS A 365 -4.87 -2.96 -16.08
C LYS A 365 -5.03 -2.46 -17.51
N GLU A 366 -4.29 -3.02 -18.48
CA GLU A 366 -4.36 -2.67 -19.88
C GLU A 366 -5.50 -3.37 -20.64
N GLY A 367 -6.37 -4.11 -19.93
CA GLY A 367 -7.57 -4.72 -20.50
C GLY A 367 -7.32 -6.04 -21.22
N ARG A 368 -6.31 -6.81 -20.82
CA ARG A 368 -6.17 -8.20 -21.24
C ARG A 368 -6.88 -9.12 -20.27
N ILE A 369 -7.57 -10.13 -20.82
CA ILE A 369 -8.36 -11.08 -20.04
C ILE A 369 -7.96 -12.52 -20.36
N LYS A 370 -7.99 -13.36 -19.34
CA LYS A 370 -7.68 -14.78 -19.45
C LYS A 370 -8.64 -15.58 -18.59
N ARG A 371 -9.16 -16.68 -19.10
CA ARG A 371 -9.94 -17.69 -18.38
C ARG A 371 -9.09 -18.93 -18.18
N LEU A 372 -9.06 -19.48 -16.98
CA LEU A 372 -8.34 -20.71 -16.66
C LEU A 372 -9.14 -21.54 -15.66
N SER A 373 -8.93 -22.87 -15.70
CA SER A 373 -9.48 -23.80 -14.71
C SER A 373 -8.71 -23.69 -13.38
N LEU A 374 -9.41 -23.84 -12.25
CA LEU A 374 -8.75 -23.90 -10.94
C LEU A 374 -7.90 -25.17 -10.76
N SER A 375 -8.04 -26.19 -11.61
CA SER A 375 -7.12 -27.33 -11.66
C SER A 375 -5.66 -26.91 -11.89
N GLU A 376 -5.44 -25.77 -12.55
CA GLU A 376 -4.11 -25.19 -12.75
C GLU A 376 -3.43 -24.71 -11.45
N PHE A 377 -4.17 -24.60 -10.37
CA PHE A 377 -3.67 -24.20 -9.04
C PHE A 377 -3.39 -25.38 -8.10
N VAL A 378 -3.54 -26.61 -8.58
CA VAL A 378 -3.24 -27.81 -7.80
C VAL A 378 -1.74 -28.10 -7.81
N ASN A 379 -1.19 -28.57 -6.68
CA ASN A 379 0.22 -28.95 -6.52
C ASN A 379 1.22 -27.84 -6.89
N LEU A 380 0.96 -26.64 -6.43
CA LEU A 380 1.86 -25.52 -6.62
C LEU A 380 3.13 -25.65 -5.77
N SER A 381 4.27 -25.27 -6.32
CA SER A 381 5.49 -25.14 -5.53
C SER A 381 5.47 -23.87 -4.70
N ARG A 382 6.08 -23.90 -3.50
CA ARG A 382 6.21 -22.70 -2.63
C ARG A 382 7.00 -21.55 -3.26
N ARG A 383 7.74 -21.79 -4.36
CA ARG A 383 8.49 -20.76 -5.09
C ARG A 383 7.61 -19.82 -5.92
N GLY A 384 6.32 -20.13 -6.00
CA GLY A 384 5.38 -19.42 -6.86
C GLY A 384 5.45 -19.87 -8.33
N ILE A 385 4.31 -19.81 -9.01
CA ILE A 385 4.19 -20.19 -10.43
C ILE A 385 3.51 -19.05 -11.18
N THR A 386 4.04 -18.70 -12.35
CA THR A 386 3.41 -17.73 -13.25
C THR A 386 2.16 -18.34 -13.87
N ILE A 387 1.00 -17.72 -13.65
CA ILE A 387 -0.30 -18.11 -14.19
C ILE A 387 -0.79 -17.19 -15.30
N LEU A 388 -0.18 -16.02 -15.44
CA LEU A 388 -0.46 -15.03 -16.48
C LEU A 388 0.85 -14.39 -16.93
N LYS A 389 1.19 -14.53 -18.21
CA LYS A 389 2.31 -13.81 -18.80
C LYS A 389 1.87 -12.38 -19.11
N LEU A 390 2.50 -11.41 -18.49
CA LEU A 390 2.22 -9.98 -18.67
C LEU A 390 3.06 -9.38 -19.80
N LYS A 391 2.59 -8.29 -20.39
CA LYS A 391 3.40 -7.40 -21.22
C LYS A 391 4.24 -6.48 -20.33
N ASP A 392 5.26 -5.85 -20.92
CA ASP A 392 6.04 -4.81 -20.24
C ASP A 392 5.09 -3.69 -19.75
N ASN A 393 5.23 -3.32 -18.48
CA ASN A 393 4.44 -2.31 -17.77
C ASN A 393 2.95 -2.63 -17.52
N ASP A 394 2.46 -3.84 -17.86
CA ASP A 394 1.10 -4.26 -17.50
C ASP A 394 1.10 -5.03 -16.17
N GLU A 395 -0.01 -5.01 -15.45
CA GLU A 395 -0.19 -5.65 -14.16
C GLU A 395 -1.52 -6.40 -14.11
N LEU A 396 -1.54 -7.55 -13.42
CA LEU A 396 -2.80 -8.18 -13.02
C LEU A 396 -3.53 -7.24 -12.06
N ALA A 397 -4.78 -6.91 -12.35
CA ALA A 397 -5.57 -5.96 -11.56
C ALA A 397 -6.81 -6.60 -10.91
N PHE A 398 -7.47 -7.54 -11.58
CA PHE A 398 -8.70 -8.14 -11.11
C PHE A 398 -8.72 -9.65 -11.34
N THR A 399 -9.39 -10.33 -10.43
CA THR A 399 -9.68 -11.77 -10.53
C THR A 399 -11.14 -12.00 -10.20
N GLN A 400 -11.79 -12.91 -10.90
CA GLN A 400 -13.20 -13.24 -10.66
C GLN A 400 -13.44 -14.73 -10.86
N PHE A 401 -14.06 -15.39 -9.89
CA PHE A 401 -14.59 -16.73 -10.09
C PHE A 401 -15.78 -16.68 -11.04
N ILE A 402 -15.85 -17.65 -11.94
CA ILE A 402 -16.89 -17.69 -12.96
C ILE A 402 -17.26 -19.12 -13.30
N THR A 403 -18.48 -19.28 -13.78
CA THR A 403 -18.97 -20.53 -14.36
C THR A 403 -19.31 -20.28 -15.83
N SER A 404 -19.04 -21.24 -16.70
CA SER A 404 -19.37 -21.16 -18.13
C SER A 404 -20.84 -20.79 -18.34
N GLY A 405 -21.10 -19.89 -19.30
CA GLY A 405 -22.44 -19.39 -19.61
C GLY A 405 -22.88 -18.16 -18.81
N GLN A 406 -22.14 -17.75 -17.79
CA GLN A 406 -22.38 -16.50 -17.08
C GLN A 406 -21.88 -15.29 -17.91
N HIS A 407 -22.29 -14.08 -17.51
CA HIS A 407 -21.82 -12.85 -18.10
C HIS A 407 -20.81 -12.17 -17.19
N ILE A 408 -19.77 -11.62 -17.79
CA ILE A 408 -18.82 -10.77 -17.10
C ILE A 408 -19.06 -9.30 -17.50
N ILE A 409 -18.89 -8.40 -16.53
CA ILE A 409 -18.99 -6.96 -16.73
C ILE A 409 -17.64 -6.36 -16.41
N LEU A 410 -17.10 -5.59 -17.35
CA LEU A 410 -15.84 -4.89 -17.26
C LEU A 410 -16.08 -3.38 -17.25
N ALA A 411 -15.26 -2.64 -16.50
CA ALA A 411 -15.33 -1.19 -16.43
C ALA A 411 -13.99 -0.53 -16.72
N SER A 412 -14.00 0.53 -17.53
CA SER A 412 -12.84 1.40 -17.74
C SER A 412 -12.93 2.67 -16.89
N SER A 413 -11.77 3.29 -16.61
CA SER A 413 -11.70 4.56 -15.86
C SER A 413 -12.51 5.71 -16.48
N SER A 414 -12.83 5.65 -17.78
CA SER A 414 -13.69 6.62 -18.44
C SER A 414 -15.20 6.42 -18.23
N GLY A 415 -15.62 5.47 -17.37
CA GLY A 415 -17.04 5.21 -17.11
C GLY A 415 -17.75 4.42 -18.21
N ARG A 416 -17.00 3.70 -19.06
CA ARG A 416 -17.55 2.78 -20.05
C ARG A 416 -17.61 1.38 -19.46
N LEU A 417 -18.72 0.69 -19.70
CA LEU A 417 -18.95 -0.69 -19.29
C LEU A 417 -19.10 -1.60 -20.51
N LEU A 418 -18.60 -2.81 -20.39
CA LEU A 418 -18.72 -3.86 -21.40
C LEU A 418 -19.23 -5.14 -20.73
N LYS A 419 -20.35 -5.69 -21.24
CA LYS A 419 -20.93 -6.95 -20.77
C LYS A 419 -20.87 -7.97 -21.90
N PHE A 420 -20.28 -9.13 -21.67
CA PHE A 420 -20.24 -10.22 -22.65
C PHE A 420 -20.33 -11.59 -21.97
N PRO A 421 -20.79 -12.65 -22.69
CA PRO A 421 -20.90 -13.99 -22.13
C PRO A 421 -19.51 -14.65 -22.02
N VAL A 422 -19.33 -15.42 -20.98
CA VAL A 422 -18.14 -16.27 -20.80
C VAL A 422 -18.43 -17.65 -21.36
N ASN A 423 -17.95 -17.90 -22.55
CA ASN A 423 -18.03 -19.15 -23.29
C ASN A 423 -16.74 -19.37 -24.08
N ASP A 424 -16.58 -20.52 -24.72
CA ASP A 424 -15.35 -20.85 -25.44
C ASP A 424 -15.15 -20.02 -26.71
N GLU A 425 -16.22 -19.46 -27.28
CA GLU A 425 -16.15 -18.55 -28.42
C GLU A 425 -15.57 -17.19 -28.04
N GLN A 426 -16.06 -16.58 -26.97
CA GLN A 426 -15.61 -15.24 -26.52
C GLN A 426 -14.36 -15.33 -25.64
N LEU A 427 -14.28 -16.30 -24.76
CA LEU A 427 -13.19 -16.43 -23.80
C LEU A 427 -12.86 -17.91 -23.53
N PRO A 428 -12.07 -18.56 -24.41
CA PRO A 428 -11.67 -19.94 -24.25
C PRO A 428 -10.80 -20.14 -23.01
N ILE A 429 -10.80 -21.37 -22.45
CA ILE A 429 -9.90 -21.75 -21.36
C ILE A 429 -8.46 -21.78 -21.87
N MET A 430 -7.53 -21.20 -21.12
CA MET A 430 -6.13 -21.08 -21.52
C MET A 430 -5.20 -21.63 -20.43
N GLY A 431 -4.10 -22.25 -20.85
CA GLY A 431 -3.04 -22.72 -19.94
C GLY A 431 -2.19 -21.59 -19.34
N ARG A 432 -1.34 -21.91 -18.34
CA ARG A 432 -0.55 -20.97 -17.53
C ARG A 432 0.28 -19.96 -18.33
N ALA A 433 0.94 -20.39 -19.41
CA ALA A 433 1.86 -19.54 -20.19
C ALA A 433 1.19 -18.51 -21.10
N ALA A 434 -0.15 -18.51 -21.22
CA ALA A 434 -0.84 -17.60 -22.12
C ALA A 434 -0.89 -16.18 -21.56
N MET A 435 -0.78 -15.19 -22.47
CA MET A 435 -0.89 -13.75 -22.14
C MET A 435 -2.33 -13.25 -22.07
N GLY A 436 -3.33 -14.11 -22.35
CA GLY A 436 -4.72 -13.69 -22.47
C GLY A 436 -5.04 -12.95 -23.78
N LEU A 437 -6.30 -12.57 -23.92
CA LEU A 437 -6.89 -11.90 -25.08
C LEU A 437 -7.22 -10.45 -24.74
N GLN A 438 -7.39 -9.60 -25.76
CA GLN A 438 -7.90 -8.24 -25.56
C GLN A 438 -9.36 -8.32 -25.10
N ALA A 439 -9.65 -7.82 -23.89
CA ALA A 439 -11.01 -7.83 -23.34
C ALA A 439 -11.78 -6.58 -23.68
N PHE A 440 -11.09 -5.43 -23.62
CA PHE A 440 -11.67 -4.11 -23.71
C PHE A 440 -10.78 -3.21 -24.56
N ARG A 441 -11.36 -2.44 -25.46
CA ARG A 441 -10.63 -1.45 -26.27
C ARG A 441 -10.48 -0.16 -25.48
N LEU A 442 -9.39 -0.04 -24.73
CA LEU A 442 -9.07 1.17 -23.99
C LEU A 442 -8.58 2.29 -24.91
N LEU A 443 -8.98 3.52 -24.62
CA LEU A 443 -8.41 4.72 -25.23
C LEU A 443 -7.13 5.14 -24.49
N LYS A 444 -6.39 6.10 -25.05
CA LYS A 444 -5.13 6.59 -24.47
C LYS A 444 -5.35 7.08 -23.03
N ASN A 445 -4.45 6.69 -22.12
CA ASN A 445 -4.47 7.03 -20.68
C ASN A 445 -5.68 6.48 -19.90
N GLN A 446 -6.34 5.43 -20.39
CA GLN A 446 -7.38 4.72 -19.67
C GLN A 446 -6.85 3.40 -19.12
N GLN A 447 -7.47 2.94 -18.02
CA GLN A 447 -7.18 1.64 -17.42
C GLN A 447 -8.47 0.95 -16.99
N MET A 448 -8.38 -0.35 -16.75
CA MET A 448 -9.48 -1.11 -16.18
C MET A 448 -9.62 -0.76 -14.70
N VAL A 449 -10.87 -0.61 -14.24
CA VAL A 449 -11.20 -0.27 -12.84
C VAL A 449 -12.25 -1.19 -12.23
N GLY A 450 -12.65 -2.24 -12.94
CA GLY A 450 -13.56 -3.25 -12.39
C GLY A 450 -13.75 -4.43 -13.33
N CYS A 451 -13.96 -5.59 -12.69
CA CYS A 451 -14.26 -6.87 -13.34
C CYS A 451 -15.17 -7.64 -12.40
N VAL A 452 -16.43 -7.81 -12.74
CA VAL A 452 -17.41 -8.48 -11.89
C VAL A 452 -18.28 -9.44 -12.67
N ASN A 453 -18.72 -10.48 -12.00
CA ASN A 453 -19.79 -11.36 -12.41
C ASN A 453 -21.00 -11.06 -11.50
N LEU A 454 -21.95 -10.28 -12.01
CA LEU A 454 -23.09 -9.81 -11.22
C LEU A 454 -24.05 -10.97 -10.95
N HIS A 455 -24.27 -11.29 -9.68
CA HIS A 455 -25.19 -12.30 -9.21
C HIS A 455 -26.56 -11.72 -8.81
N GLN A 456 -27.55 -12.62 -8.73
CA GLN A 456 -28.84 -12.30 -8.13
C GLN A 456 -28.63 -11.77 -6.71
N ASP A 457 -29.48 -10.85 -6.26
CA ASP A 457 -29.41 -10.17 -4.94
C ASP A 457 -28.21 -9.24 -4.72
N HIS A 458 -27.41 -9.00 -5.77
CA HIS A 458 -26.34 -8.03 -5.73
C HIS A 458 -26.64 -6.81 -6.60
N LYS A 459 -26.05 -5.68 -6.22
CA LYS A 459 -26.01 -4.45 -7.00
C LYS A 459 -24.61 -4.23 -7.56
N LEU A 460 -24.52 -3.69 -8.74
CA LEU A 460 -23.28 -3.20 -9.32
C LEU A 460 -23.12 -1.73 -8.90
N LEU A 461 -22.13 -1.46 -8.07
CA LEU A 461 -21.82 -0.12 -7.59
C LEU A 461 -20.73 0.51 -8.45
N LEU A 462 -20.97 1.72 -8.93
CA LEU A 462 -20.03 2.56 -9.68
C LEU A 462 -19.69 3.77 -8.82
N VAL A 463 -18.41 4.00 -8.56
CA VAL A 463 -17.94 5.12 -7.71
C VAL A 463 -16.87 5.90 -8.46
N THR A 464 -17.00 7.23 -8.52
CA THR A 464 -16.03 8.12 -9.15
C THR A 464 -14.94 8.56 -8.17
N GLN A 465 -13.82 9.08 -8.69
CA GLN A 465 -12.74 9.62 -7.88
C GLN A 465 -13.16 10.83 -7.04
N GLU A 466 -14.14 11.60 -7.50
CA GLU A 466 -14.66 12.79 -6.81
C GLU A 466 -15.82 12.48 -5.84
N GLY A 467 -16.14 11.18 -5.60
CA GLY A 467 -17.12 10.78 -4.58
C GLY A 467 -18.57 10.73 -5.04
N PHE A 468 -18.81 10.68 -6.34
CA PHE A 468 -20.15 10.43 -6.88
C PHE A 468 -20.35 8.93 -7.11
N ALA A 469 -21.55 8.44 -6.86
CA ALA A 469 -21.88 7.05 -7.06
C ALA A 469 -23.28 6.81 -7.63
N THR A 470 -23.43 5.63 -8.24
CA THR A 470 -24.72 5.09 -8.67
C THR A 470 -24.69 3.57 -8.62
N SER A 471 -25.85 2.95 -8.52
CA SER A 471 -25.97 1.48 -8.44
C SER A 471 -26.86 0.92 -9.56
N ILE A 472 -26.48 -0.23 -10.11
CA ILE A 472 -27.25 -0.98 -11.11
C ILE A 472 -27.66 -2.31 -10.49
N SER A 473 -28.96 -2.55 -10.41
CA SER A 473 -29.52 -3.79 -9.86
C SER A 473 -29.48 -4.94 -10.89
N TRP A 474 -29.43 -6.17 -10.40
CA TRP A 474 -29.63 -7.37 -11.21
C TRP A 474 -30.99 -7.31 -11.93
N PRO A 475 -31.12 -7.78 -13.18
CA PRO A 475 -30.09 -8.46 -14.03
C PRO A 475 -29.26 -7.51 -14.88
N ALA A 476 -29.16 -6.23 -14.55
CA ALA A 476 -28.40 -5.22 -15.29
C ALA A 476 -28.81 -5.11 -16.77
N ASN A 477 -30.12 -5.02 -17.02
CA ASN A 477 -30.71 -4.95 -18.36
C ASN A 477 -30.33 -3.66 -19.11
N GLN A 478 -29.88 -2.63 -18.39
CA GLN A 478 -29.34 -1.40 -18.97
C GLN A 478 -28.04 -1.63 -19.75
N LEU A 479 -27.33 -2.74 -19.47
CA LEU A 479 -26.10 -3.11 -20.15
C LEU A 479 -26.42 -4.11 -21.29
N ARG A 480 -26.32 -3.62 -22.52
CA ARG A 480 -26.43 -4.48 -23.69
C ARG A 480 -25.28 -5.47 -23.72
N VAL A 481 -25.59 -6.73 -24.05
CA VAL A 481 -24.55 -7.74 -24.31
C VAL A 481 -23.83 -7.39 -25.62
N ALA A 482 -22.53 -7.38 -25.60
CA ALA A 482 -21.64 -7.05 -26.69
C ALA A 482 -20.57 -8.14 -26.89
N ASN A 483 -19.62 -7.94 -27.76
CA ASN A 483 -18.53 -8.86 -27.98
C ASN A 483 -17.29 -8.45 -27.17
N ARG A 484 -16.47 -9.41 -26.78
CA ARG A 484 -15.15 -9.16 -26.20
C ARG A 484 -14.31 -8.30 -27.15
N GLY A 485 -13.60 -7.33 -26.62
CA GLY A 485 -12.75 -6.42 -27.42
C GLY A 485 -13.44 -5.16 -27.91
N ASP A 486 -14.73 -4.99 -27.64
CA ASP A 486 -15.46 -3.78 -27.96
C ASP A 486 -15.05 -2.60 -27.08
N LEU A 487 -15.43 -1.39 -27.48
CA LEU A 487 -15.16 -0.14 -26.74
C LEU A 487 -16.04 0.02 -25.48
N GLY A 488 -17.10 -0.78 -25.33
CA GLY A 488 -18.09 -0.65 -24.27
C GLY A 488 -19.02 0.55 -24.45
N ILE A 489 -20.03 0.63 -23.58
CA ILE A 489 -21.08 1.65 -23.58
C ILE A 489 -20.78 2.67 -22.49
N GLN A 490 -20.89 3.97 -22.79
CA GLN A 490 -20.80 5.03 -21.79
C GLN A 490 -22.03 4.97 -20.88
N ILE A 491 -21.83 4.58 -19.63
CA ILE A 491 -22.90 4.47 -18.64
C ILE A 491 -22.90 5.66 -17.71
N LEU A 492 -21.73 6.06 -17.21
CA LEU A 492 -21.63 7.15 -16.27
C LEU A 492 -21.10 8.41 -16.98
N LYS A 493 -21.82 9.52 -16.84
CA LYS A 493 -21.35 10.85 -17.22
C LYS A 493 -20.76 11.53 -16.01
N PHE A 494 -19.54 12.08 -16.13
CA PHE A 494 -18.89 12.75 -15.02
C PHE A 494 -19.39 14.18 -14.83
N HIS A 495 -19.36 14.67 -13.60
CA HIS A 495 -19.64 16.07 -13.27
C HIS A 495 -18.57 16.99 -13.83
N ASN A 496 -17.31 16.61 -13.70
CA ASN A 496 -16.14 17.34 -14.16
C ASN A 496 -15.37 16.52 -15.21
N LYS A 497 -14.68 17.21 -16.12
CA LYS A 497 -13.84 16.58 -17.15
C LYS A 497 -12.61 15.87 -16.56
N THR A 498 -12.21 16.23 -15.34
CA THR A 498 -11.07 15.68 -14.61
C THR A 498 -11.42 14.47 -13.76
N ASP A 499 -12.73 14.19 -13.59
CA ASP A 499 -13.18 13.03 -12.82
C ASP A 499 -13.08 11.74 -13.64
N ASN A 500 -12.88 10.63 -12.96
CA ASN A 500 -12.79 9.30 -13.54
C ASN A 500 -13.53 8.31 -12.65
N LEU A 501 -13.92 7.17 -13.22
CA LEU A 501 -14.41 6.05 -12.43
C LEU A 501 -13.25 5.51 -11.59
N ALA A 502 -13.41 5.48 -10.25
CA ALA A 502 -12.44 4.96 -9.31
C ALA A 502 -12.55 3.43 -9.19
N ALA A 503 -13.78 2.93 -9.09
CA ALA A 503 -14.03 1.50 -8.93
C ALA A 503 -15.42 1.10 -9.43
N MET A 504 -15.53 -0.15 -9.86
CA MET A 504 -16.76 -0.88 -10.06
C MET A 504 -16.72 -2.14 -9.20
N VAL A 505 -17.64 -2.28 -8.25
CA VAL A 505 -17.70 -3.41 -7.33
C VAL A 505 -19.11 -4.00 -7.27
N GLN A 506 -19.17 -5.30 -7.00
CA GLN A 506 -20.40 -5.99 -6.71
C GLN A 506 -20.63 -5.97 -5.19
N VAL A 507 -21.82 -5.61 -4.77
CA VAL A 507 -22.18 -5.47 -3.35
C VAL A 507 -23.57 -6.02 -3.07
N LYS A 508 -23.77 -6.56 -1.88
CA LYS A 508 -25.09 -7.00 -1.41
C LYS A 508 -25.89 -5.82 -0.86
N SER A 509 -27.24 -5.86 -1.05
CA SER A 509 -28.13 -4.94 -0.35
C SER A 509 -28.04 -5.14 1.17
N GLY A 510 -28.15 -4.08 1.94
CA GLY A 510 -28.03 -4.10 3.41
C GLY A 510 -26.59 -4.14 3.95
N ARG A 511 -25.56 -4.14 3.08
CA ARG A 511 -24.15 -4.08 3.46
C ARG A 511 -23.60 -2.66 3.42
N GLU A 512 -22.39 -2.50 3.95
CA GLU A 512 -21.60 -1.28 3.88
C GLU A 512 -20.41 -1.44 2.93
N VAL A 513 -19.98 -0.33 2.35
CA VAL A 513 -18.74 -0.25 1.58
C VAL A 513 -17.78 0.74 2.23
N ALA A 514 -16.50 0.38 2.22
CA ALA A 514 -15.41 1.26 2.58
C ALA A 514 -14.88 1.97 1.34
N LEU A 515 -14.94 3.28 1.32
CA LEU A 515 -14.29 4.14 0.32
C LEU A 515 -12.92 4.53 0.84
N MET A 516 -11.88 4.15 0.14
CA MET A 516 -10.51 4.49 0.51
C MET A 516 -10.03 5.68 -0.31
N THR A 517 -9.41 6.66 0.35
CA THR A 517 -8.91 7.87 -0.31
C THR A 517 -7.40 7.88 -0.44
N ASN A 518 -6.87 8.71 -1.34
CA ASN A 518 -5.43 8.94 -1.52
C ASN A 518 -4.76 9.64 -0.32
N LYS A 519 -5.56 9.99 0.73
CA LYS A 519 -5.08 10.56 2.00
C LYS A 519 -5.22 9.57 3.17
N ASP A 520 -5.25 8.26 2.88
CA ASP A 520 -5.39 7.17 3.86
C ASP A 520 -6.66 7.26 4.73
N ARG A 521 -7.67 7.98 4.27
CA ARG A 521 -8.95 8.07 4.96
C ARG A 521 -9.88 6.98 4.46
N VAL A 522 -10.59 6.33 5.37
CA VAL A 522 -11.63 5.33 5.09
C VAL A 522 -12.99 5.92 5.44
N ILE A 523 -13.90 5.94 4.49
CA ILE A 523 -15.26 6.44 4.65
C ILE A 523 -16.20 5.26 4.46
N ARG A 524 -17.03 4.96 5.46
CA ARG A 524 -18.05 3.90 5.39
C ARG A 524 -19.36 4.48 4.87
N VAL A 525 -19.95 3.79 3.91
CA VAL A 525 -21.23 4.19 3.29
C VAL A 525 -22.13 2.99 3.18
N SER A 526 -23.39 3.12 3.60
CA SER A 526 -24.39 2.08 3.42
C SER A 526 -24.77 1.95 1.94
N VAL A 527 -24.79 0.73 1.41
CA VAL A 527 -25.15 0.45 0.01
C VAL A 527 -26.57 0.91 -0.31
N ASP A 528 -27.48 0.88 0.65
CA ASP A 528 -28.90 1.22 0.46
C ASP A 528 -29.15 2.73 0.35
N THR A 529 -28.19 3.56 0.76
CA THR A 529 -28.26 5.01 0.57
C THR A 529 -27.82 5.46 -0.82
N ILE A 530 -27.23 4.55 -1.62
CA ILE A 530 -26.71 4.88 -2.94
C ILE A 530 -27.80 4.80 -3.98
N PRO A 531 -28.03 5.87 -4.77
CA PRO A 531 -29.13 5.95 -5.71
C PRO A 531 -29.01 4.92 -6.82
N GLY A 532 -30.17 4.45 -7.30
CA GLY A 532 -30.27 3.59 -8.45
C GLY A 532 -29.89 4.34 -9.74
N PHE A 533 -29.34 3.62 -10.71
CA PHE A 533 -28.99 4.16 -12.01
C PHE A 533 -30.20 4.67 -12.77
N SER A 534 -30.14 5.89 -13.28
CA SER A 534 -31.04 6.44 -14.29
C SER A 534 -30.27 6.77 -15.58
N LYS A 535 -30.95 6.72 -16.72
CA LYS A 535 -30.36 7.08 -18.01
C LYS A 535 -29.87 8.54 -17.96
N ASP A 536 -28.60 8.74 -18.38
CA ASP A 536 -27.91 10.04 -18.30
C ASP A 536 -27.53 10.52 -16.89
N SER A 537 -27.60 9.65 -15.88
CA SER A 537 -27.17 9.96 -14.52
C SER A 537 -25.67 10.27 -14.45
N LYS A 538 -25.33 11.27 -13.65
CA LYS A 538 -23.95 11.59 -13.27
C LYS A 538 -23.55 10.98 -11.92
N GLY A 539 -24.48 10.20 -11.30
CA GLY A 539 -24.35 9.76 -9.93
C GLY A 539 -24.67 10.88 -8.92
N GLU A 540 -24.81 10.51 -7.67
CA GLU A 540 -24.99 11.45 -6.55
C GLU A 540 -23.78 11.42 -5.63
N SER A 541 -23.52 12.55 -4.94
CA SER A 541 -22.42 12.63 -3.98
C SER A 541 -22.75 11.77 -2.76
N ILE A 542 -21.90 10.79 -2.47
CA ILE A 542 -22.06 9.85 -1.35
C ILE A 542 -21.14 10.15 -0.17
N CYS A 543 -20.20 11.07 -0.33
CA CYS A 543 -19.29 11.48 0.72
C CYS A 543 -18.74 12.89 0.45
N GLN A 544 -18.30 13.56 1.51
CA GLN A 544 -17.58 14.83 1.39
C GLN A 544 -16.07 14.54 1.37
N LEU A 545 -15.41 14.93 0.31
CA LEU A 545 -13.97 14.86 0.14
C LEU A 545 -13.33 16.22 0.44
N ASN A 546 -12.15 16.19 1.04
CA ASN A 546 -11.35 17.38 1.25
C ASN A 546 -10.72 17.82 -0.09
N ARG A 547 -10.14 19.03 -0.11
CA ARG A 547 -9.40 19.54 -1.27
C ARG A 547 -8.29 18.55 -1.67
N ASP A 548 -8.21 18.21 -2.96
CA ASP A 548 -7.26 17.25 -3.55
C ASP A 548 -7.37 15.81 -3.01
N GLU A 549 -8.46 15.49 -2.31
CA GLU A 549 -8.77 14.13 -1.88
C GLU A 549 -9.54 13.41 -2.99
N LYS A 550 -9.14 12.16 -3.30
CA LYS A 550 -9.76 11.33 -4.33
C LYS A 550 -9.97 9.92 -3.81
N ILE A 551 -11.08 9.29 -4.20
CA ILE A 551 -11.32 7.88 -3.95
C ILE A 551 -10.41 7.07 -4.87
N ILE A 552 -9.68 6.10 -4.30
CA ILE A 552 -8.76 5.22 -5.01
C ILE A 552 -9.19 3.76 -5.01
N ALA A 553 -10.00 3.33 -4.03
CA ALA A 553 -10.52 1.97 -3.95
C ALA A 553 -11.86 1.95 -3.21
N VAL A 554 -12.66 0.93 -3.52
CA VAL A 554 -13.95 0.64 -2.88
C VAL A 554 -13.98 -0.84 -2.55
N VAL A 555 -14.33 -1.19 -1.32
CA VAL A 555 -14.35 -2.56 -0.83
C VAL A 555 -15.63 -2.80 -0.03
N GLU A 556 -16.32 -3.93 -0.27
CA GLU A 556 -17.43 -4.37 0.58
C GLU A 556 -16.88 -4.78 1.95
N ILE A 557 -17.54 -4.35 3.02
CA ILE A 557 -17.18 -4.73 4.39
C ILE A 557 -18.02 -5.95 4.77
N ASP A 558 -17.33 -6.99 5.23
CA ASP A 558 -17.97 -8.18 5.79
C ASP A 558 -18.33 -7.88 7.27
N VAL A 559 -19.58 -7.48 7.52
CA VAL A 559 -20.10 -7.17 8.88
C VAL A 559 -20.67 -8.43 9.53
#